data_9217d5249aba9afdfb68ceb969fbe264
#
_entry.id   9217d5249aba9afdfb68ceb969fbe264
#
_cell.length_a   1.000
_cell.length_b   1.000
_cell.length_c   1.000
_cell.angle_alpha   90.00
_cell.angle_beta   90.00
_cell.angle_gamma   90.00
#
_symmetry.space_group_name_H-M   'P 1'
#
loop_
_entity.id
_entity.type
_entity.pdbx_description
1 polymer ?
#
loop_
_entity_poly.entity_id
_entity_poly.type
_entity_poly.pdbx_seq_one_letter_code
_entity_poly.pdbx_strand_id
1 'polypeptide(L)'
;MNFNMKNKAPIVFFIFVFICNYYSFSDVSQNKKNFIRGNISDKTSAVLKASGTDKPELAIAAIDFAVTYKSVLGEDKDLSALAVAGILSLPSDYVEKSDSAEREKISEYFMKIYNLYNDDTVKIAVLDRLSKLNISNTELAAMLNDYIKSSAALSKTALTKSVIATLGAIGDKDSFNILLSYSSSSDWKNFSDELNSALAALAERSLSDVIAKIRSGNIQECRKIFDLTVKNDKNSRIYKAEIAENILSRAIYIAENTASADKSLADLQLDAFNVLAERKWTRGANTAMTFFETAKREYESKLLDDAGFISVVKGMSEVAPIQSASVLSAYLQKMSQDMEKAKNISTEPVVLAIINTLGAIGDKSAFDPLLAVINNYNYSENVVAAARNALAKLKW
;
A
#
# COMPACT_ATOMS: atom_id res chain seq x y z
N MET A 1 -7.73 -7.81 68.95
CA MET A 1 -7.81 -7.03 67.71
C MET A 1 -7.12 -7.84 66.62
N ASN A 2 -7.91 -8.55 65.84
CA ASN A 2 -7.42 -9.56 64.89
C ASN A 2 -6.99 -8.87 63.61
N PHE A 3 -5.74 -9.01 63.24
CA PHE A 3 -5.24 -8.69 61.90
C PHE A 3 -5.26 -9.94 61.03
N ASN A 4 -6.14 -9.93 60.10
CA ASN A 4 -6.38 -10.97 59.09
C ASN A 4 -5.33 -10.88 57.97
N MET A 5 -4.25 -11.66 58.00
CA MET A 5 -3.36 -11.88 56.84
C MET A 5 -3.86 -13.12 56.08
N LYS A 6 -4.63 -12.87 55.03
CA LYS A 6 -4.88 -13.90 54.02
C LYS A 6 -4.68 -13.30 52.64
N ASN A 7 -3.92 -14.07 51.85
CA ASN A 7 -3.79 -14.05 50.39
C ASN A 7 -2.79 -13.09 49.74
N LYS A 8 -1.52 -13.49 49.78
CA LYS A 8 -0.55 -13.23 48.69
C LYS A 8 0.49 -14.35 48.66
N ALA A 9 0.21 -15.41 47.96
CA ALA A 9 1.07 -16.38 47.28
C ALA A 9 0.22 -17.60 46.95
N PRO A 10 0.05 -17.95 45.75
CA PRO A 10 0.77 -19.04 45.12
C PRO A 10 0.89 -18.94 43.59
N ILE A 11 1.55 -17.95 43.02
CA ILE A 11 1.78 -17.94 41.56
C ILE A 11 3.20 -18.43 41.23
N VAL A 12 4.14 -18.34 42.14
CA VAL A 12 5.55 -18.73 41.88
C VAL A 12 5.79 -20.25 41.89
N PHE A 13 4.90 -21.04 42.48
CA PHE A 13 5.13 -22.48 42.64
C PHE A 13 4.70 -23.36 41.50
N PHE A 14 3.86 -22.85 40.57
CA PHE A 14 3.30 -23.69 39.51
C PHE A 14 4.19 -23.83 38.26
N ILE A 15 5.11 -22.88 38.01
CA ILE A 15 6.01 -22.94 36.84
C ILE A 15 7.19 -23.90 37.08
N PHE A 16 7.64 -24.04 38.30
CA PHE A 16 8.77 -24.95 38.65
C PHE A 16 8.38 -26.44 38.60
N VAL A 17 7.12 -26.79 38.79
CA VAL A 17 6.65 -28.19 38.80
C VAL A 17 6.50 -28.75 37.39
N PHE A 18 6.33 -27.91 36.34
CA PHE A 18 6.19 -28.40 34.96
C PHE A 18 7.52 -28.77 34.29
N ILE A 19 8.65 -28.23 34.79
CA ILE A 19 9.98 -28.55 34.25
C ILE A 19 10.57 -29.82 34.91
N CYS A 20 10.10 -30.20 36.11
CA CYS A 20 10.69 -31.32 36.87
C CYS A 20 10.09 -32.69 36.56
N ASN A 21 9.01 -32.83 35.79
CA ASN A 21 8.28 -34.09 35.74
C ASN A 21 8.48 -35.00 34.53
N TYR A 22 9.40 -34.67 33.58
CA TYR A 22 9.54 -35.53 32.40
C TYR A 22 10.93 -35.71 31.79
N TYR A 23 12.04 -35.51 32.50
CA TYR A 23 13.33 -35.92 31.94
C TYR A 23 14.23 -36.59 32.98
N SER A 24 14.61 -37.82 32.69
CA SER A 24 15.75 -38.47 33.32
C SER A 24 16.99 -37.57 33.09
N PHE A 25 17.74 -37.26 34.09
CA PHE A 25 18.87 -36.30 34.13
C PHE A 25 20.03 -36.63 33.14
N SER A 26 19.93 -37.69 32.37
CA SER A 26 20.92 -38.13 31.38
C SER A 26 20.83 -37.48 30.01
N ASP A 27 19.66 -36.87 29.64
CA ASP A 27 19.40 -36.36 28.27
C ASP A 27 19.32 -34.84 28.17
N VAL A 28 19.59 -34.07 29.21
CA VAL A 28 19.56 -32.61 29.16
C VAL A 28 20.82 -32.08 28.42
N SER A 29 20.58 -31.34 27.31
CA SER A 29 21.67 -30.77 26.52
C SER A 29 22.57 -29.85 27.34
N GLN A 30 23.83 -29.70 26.92
CA GLN A 30 24.79 -28.81 27.60
C GLN A 30 24.28 -27.34 27.62
N ASN A 31 23.59 -26.90 26.58
CA ASN A 31 23.01 -25.56 26.52
C ASN A 31 21.92 -25.36 27.57
N LYS A 32 21.04 -26.34 27.82
CA LYS A 32 20.02 -26.28 28.87
C LYS A 32 20.70 -26.24 30.28
N LYS A 33 21.73 -27.04 30.50
CA LYS A 33 22.48 -27.00 31.76
C LYS A 33 23.12 -25.63 32.00
N ASN A 34 23.76 -25.04 30.97
CA ASN A 34 24.36 -23.73 31.05
C ASN A 34 23.31 -22.63 31.28
N PHE A 35 22.15 -22.72 30.66
CA PHE A 35 21.06 -21.78 30.87
C PHE A 35 20.54 -21.83 32.32
N ILE A 36 20.34 -23.00 32.87
CA ILE A 36 19.79 -23.16 34.23
C ILE A 36 20.75 -22.66 35.28
N ARG A 37 22.05 -23.03 35.17
CA ARG A 37 23.06 -22.81 36.21
C ARG A 37 23.92 -21.57 36.05
N GLY A 38 23.96 -21.03 34.83
CA GLY A 38 24.84 -19.91 34.50
C GLY A 38 24.30 -18.55 34.97
N ASN A 39 25.19 -17.56 34.99
CA ASN A 39 24.82 -16.16 35.13
C ASN A 39 24.07 -15.65 33.88
N ILE A 40 23.65 -14.39 33.83
CA ILE A 40 22.84 -13.84 32.70
C ILE A 40 23.60 -13.91 31.38
N SER A 41 24.90 -13.63 31.37
CA SER A 41 25.76 -13.72 30.18
C SER A 41 25.89 -15.17 29.69
N ASP A 42 26.02 -16.14 30.60
CA ASP A 42 26.04 -17.57 30.28
C ASP A 42 24.69 -18.02 29.67
N LYS A 43 23.57 -17.53 30.24
CA LYS A 43 22.20 -17.78 29.69
C LYS A 43 22.08 -17.25 28.25
N THR A 44 22.55 -16.03 28.01
CA THR A 44 22.58 -15.43 26.67
C THR A 44 23.39 -16.29 25.69
N SER A 45 24.60 -16.71 26.11
CA SER A 45 25.44 -17.61 25.31
C SER A 45 24.78 -18.96 25.02
N ALA A 46 24.07 -19.51 25.98
CA ALA A 46 23.33 -20.79 25.83
C ALA A 46 22.20 -20.68 24.79
N VAL A 47 21.42 -19.57 24.81
CA VAL A 47 20.36 -19.30 23.86
C VAL A 47 20.91 -19.16 22.44
N LEU A 48 21.99 -18.39 22.25
CA LEU A 48 22.60 -18.15 20.94
C LEU A 48 23.23 -19.41 20.33
N LYS A 49 23.72 -20.33 21.16
CA LYS A 49 24.29 -21.62 20.72
C LYS A 49 23.26 -22.75 20.58
N ALA A 50 22.02 -22.53 21.01
CA ALA A 50 20.98 -23.52 20.94
C ALA A 50 20.60 -23.89 19.49
N SER A 51 20.34 -25.18 19.27
CA SER A 51 19.94 -25.74 17.98
C SER A 51 18.84 -26.80 18.13
N GLY A 52 18.22 -27.18 17.05
CA GLY A 52 17.17 -28.21 17.06
C GLY A 52 16.01 -27.85 18.00
N THR A 53 15.53 -28.80 18.76
CA THR A 53 14.40 -28.65 19.72
C THR A 53 14.72 -27.75 20.88
N ASP A 54 16.00 -27.61 21.26
CA ASP A 54 16.40 -26.74 22.38
C ASP A 54 16.23 -25.26 22.05
N LYS A 55 16.31 -24.90 20.77
CA LYS A 55 16.33 -23.49 20.36
C LYS A 55 15.04 -22.74 20.73
N PRO A 56 13.84 -23.21 20.40
CA PRO A 56 12.61 -22.52 20.79
C PRO A 56 12.39 -22.55 22.32
N GLU A 57 12.72 -23.66 22.98
CA GLU A 57 12.55 -23.77 24.43
C GLU A 57 13.44 -22.77 25.19
N LEU A 58 14.73 -22.66 24.82
CA LEU A 58 15.64 -21.71 25.46
C LEU A 58 15.32 -20.26 25.09
N ALA A 59 14.82 -20.01 23.87
CA ALA A 59 14.36 -18.69 23.47
C ALA A 59 13.18 -18.22 24.34
N ILE A 60 12.17 -19.07 24.53
CA ILE A 60 11.00 -18.76 25.39
C ILE A 60 11.44 -18.62 26.86
N ALA A 61 12.32 -19.49 27.36
CA ALA A 61 12.82 -19.39 28.72
C ALA A 61 13.60 -18.09 28.97
N ALA A 62 14.36 -17.61 27.97
CA ALA A 62 15.07 -16.34 28.05
C ALA A 62 14.11 -15.14 28.09
N ILE A 63 13.07 -15.17 27.26
CA ILE A 63 12.01 -14.15 27.24
C ILE A 63 11.30 -14.10 28.58
N ASP A 64 10.89 -15.25 29.11
CA ASP A 64 10.22 -15.37 30.41
C ASP A 64 11.11 -14.85 31.56
N PHE A 65 12.41 -15.24 31.55
CA PHE A 65 13.39 -14.75 32.51
C PHE A 65 13.51 -13.22 32.43
N ALA A 66 13.63 -12.68 31.24
CA ALA A 66 13.77 -11.24 31.01
C ALA A 66 12.53 -10.45 31.51
N VAL A 67 11.32 -10.96 31.30
CA VAL A 67 10.11 -10.35 31.83
C VAL A 67 10.03 -10.43 33.36
N THR A 68 10.32 -11.61 33.91
CA THR A 68 10.19 -11.87 35.34
C THR A 68 11.17 -11.04 36.18
N TYR A 69 12.40 -10.94 35.73
CA TYR A 69 13.48 -10.30 36.53
C TYR A 69 13.70 -8.83 36.23
N LYS A 70 13.00 -8.24 35.22
CA LYS A 70 13.14 -6.82 34.88
C LYS A 70 12.86 -5.88 36.06
N SER A 71 11.85 -6.18 36.86
CA SER A 71 11.49 -5.35 38.04
C SER A 71 12.53 -5.38 39.13
N VAL A 72 13.35 -6.45 39.21
CA VAL A 72 14.40 -6.63 40.24
C VAL A 72 15.72 -6.08 39.76
N LEU A 73 16.09 -6.34 38.49
CA LEU A 73 17.40 -6.00 37.93
C LEU A 73 17.42 -4.61 37.25
N GLY A 74 16.27 -4.00 37.05
CA GLY A 74 16.18 -2.65 36.46
C GLY A 74 16.74 -2.58 35.03
N GLU A 75 17.55 -1.56 34.76
CA GLU A 75 18.16 -1.31 33.44
C GLU A 75 19.49 -2.07 33.26
N ASP A 76 19.51 -3.36 33.66
CA ASP A 76 20.66 -4.22 33.46
C ASP A 76 20.92 -4.54 31.99
N LYS A 77 22.17 -4.34 31.54
CA LYS A 77 22.57 -4.54 30.14
C LYS A 77 22.63 -6.01 29.75
N ASP A 78 23.01 -6.89 30.64
CA ASP A 78 23.09 -8.33 30.36
C ASP A 78 21.68 -8.89 30.27
N LEU A 79 20.74 -8.38 31.08
CA LEU A 79 19.33 -8.73 30.99
C LEU A 79 18.70 -8.25 29.66
N SER A 80 19.04 -7.04 29.22
CA SER A 80 18.63 -6.53 27.92
C SER A 80 19.17 -7.39 26.76
N ALA A 81 20.46 -7.79 26.86
CA ALA A 81 21.08 -8.69 25.88
C ALA A 81 20.40 -10.07 25.85
N LEU A 82 20.04 -10.61 27.02
CA LEU A 82 19.32 -11.89 27.13
C LEU A 82 17.91 -11.78 26.49
N ALA A 83 17.20 -10.67 26.74
CA ALA A 83 15.90 -10.42 26.11
C ALA A 83 16.01 -10.41 24.58
N VAL A 84 16.96 -9.66 24.04
CA VAL A 84 17.22 -9.59 22.59
C VAL A 84 17.59 -10.98 22.04
N ALA A 85 18.47 -11.72 22.70
CA ALA A 85 18.85 -13.06 22.28
C ALA A 85 17.66 -14.02 22.25
N GLY A 86 16.80 -13.99 23.26
CA GLY A 86 15.57 -14.79 23.29
C GLY A 86 14.63 -14.47 22.13
N ILE A 87 14.32 -13.19 21.94
CA ILE A 87 13.43 -12.70 20.88
C ILE A 87 13.94 -13.10 19.49
N LEU A 88 15.20 -12.84 19.18
CA LEU A 88 15.79 -13.10 17.87
C LEU A 88 16.02 -14.60 17.60
N SER A 89 16.26 -15.40 18.64
CA SER A 89 16.47 -16.84 18.51
C SER A 89 15.20 -17.66 18.37
N LEU A 90 14.01 -17.09 18.65
CA LEU A 90 12.75 -17.82 18.50
C LEU A 90 12.49 -18.13 17.01
N PRO A 91 12.44 -19.42 16.57
CA PRO A 91 12.32 -19.76 15.17
C PRO A 91 10.94 -19.38 14.60
N SER A 92 10.89 -18.89 13.35
CA SER A 92 9.61 -18.52 12.71
C SER A 92 8.71 -19.74 12.49
N ASP A 93 9.30 -20.84 12.02
CA ASP A 93 8.59 -22.09 11.77
C ASP A 93 8.00 -22.72 13.03
N TYR A 94 8.61 -22.47 14.19
CA TYR A 94 8.04 -22.86 15.48
C TYR A 94 6.74 -22.08 15.74
N VAL A 95 6.77 -20.76 15.59
CA VAL A 95 5.59 -19.90 15.81
C VAL A 95 4.47 -20.18 14.80
N GLU A 96 4.84 -20.42 13.52
CA GLU A 96 3.86 -20.76 12.47
C GLU A 96 3.14 -22.08 12.74
N LYS A 97 3.83 -23.07 13.33
CA LYS A 97 3.30 -24.38 13.68
C LYS A 97 2.60 -24.43 15.03
N SER A 98 2.80 -23.42 15.88
CA SER A 98 2.16 -23.30 17.20
C SER A 98 0.66 -23.10 17.05
N ASP A 99 -0.09 -23.56 18.03
CA ASP A 99 -1.53 -23.29 18.11
C ASP A 99 -1.83 -21.81 18.44
N SER A 100 -3.10 -21.46 18.43
CA SER A 100 -3.53 -20.07 18.67
C SER A 100 -3.17 -19.58 20.07
N ALA A 101 -3.28 -20.44 21.08
CA ALA A 101 -3.02 -20.08 22.47
C ALA A 101 -1.53 -19.79 22.70
N GLU A 102 -0.64 -20.58 22.09
CA GLU A 102 0.80 -20.36 22.18
C GLU A 102 1.23 -19.12 21.43
N ARG A 103 0.66 -18.86 20.24
CA ARG A 103 0.91 -17.61 19.50
C ARG A 103 0.46 -16.38 20.26
N GLU A 104 -0.70 -16.44 20.92
CA GLU A 104 -1.20 -15.36 21.76
C GLU A 104 -0.28 -15.12 22.95
N LYS A 105 0.20 -16.17 23.61
CA LYS A 105 1.18 -16.08 24.69
C LYS A 105 2.50 -15.44 24.25
N ILE A 106 3.01 -15.80 23.07
CA ILE A 106 4.21 -15.19 22.49
C ILE A 106 3.98 -13.70 22.23
N SER A 107 2.83 -13.34 21.68
CA SER A 107 2.42 -11.95 21.45
C SER A 107 2.37 -11.17 22.76
N GLU A 108 1.76 -11.71 23.80
CA GLU A 108 1.74 -11.09 25.13
C GLU A 108 3.13 -10.89 25.74
N TYR A 109 4.04 -11.86 25.59
CA TYR A 109 5.42 -11.71 26.06
C TYR A 109 6.13 -10.58 25.32
N PHE A 110 5.97 -10.48 24.00
CA PHE A 110 6.58 -9.40 23.22
C PHE A 110 6.03 -8.04 23.64
N MET A 111 4.72 -7.93 23.87
CA MET A 111 4.09 -6.71 24.38
C MET A 111 4.62 -6.34 25.78
N LYS A 112 4.74 -7.32 26.68
CA LYS A 112 5.32 -7.09 28.02
C LYS A 112 6.75 -6.57 27.94
N ILE A 113 7.61 -7.17 27.11
CA ILE A 113 8.98 -6.70 26.92
C ILE A 113 8.99 -5.29 26.33
N TYR A 114 8.22 -5.03 25.27
CA TYR A 114 8.15 -3.70 24.65
C TYR A 114 7.79 -2.59 25.66
N ASN A 115 6.87 -2.89 26.59
CA ASN A 115 6.43 -1.95 27.61
C ASN A 115 7.39 -1.82 28.81
N LEU A 116 8.06 -2.92 29.20
CA LEU A 116 8.92 -2.94 30.36
C LEU A 116 10.32 -2.34 30.11
N TYR A 117 10.81 -2.42 28.87
CA TYR A 117 12.16 -1.97 28.54
C TYR A 117 12.14 -0.58 27.92
N ASN A 118 13.01 0.32 28.42
CA ASN A 118 13.26 1.63 27.81
C ASN A 118 14.36 1.60 26.76
N ASP A 119 15.10 0.49 26.68
CA ASP A 119 16.19 0.27 25.73
C ASP A 119 15.64 0.14 24.30
N ASP A 120 16.04 1.05 23.41
CA ASP A 120 15.61 1.06 22.02
C ASP A 120 16.04 -0.21 21.28
N THR A 121 17.18 -0.83 21.64
CA THR A 121 17.66 -2.08 21.03
C THR A 121 16.69 -3.24 21.31
N VAL A 122 16.20 -3.33 22.54
CA VAL A 122 15.19 -4.34 22.92
C VAL A 122 13.88 -4.09 22.18
N LYS A 123 13.42 -2.84 22.13
CA LYS A 123 12.19 -2.47 21.40
C LYS A 123 12.29 -2.79 19.92
N ILE A 124 13.41 -2.46 19.28
CA ILE A 124 13.65 -2.78 17.87
C ILE A 124 13.61 -4.30 17.64
N ALA A 125 14.26 -5.10 18.51
CA ALA A 125 14.25 -6.56 18.38
C ALA A 125 12.82 -7.13 18.46
N VAL A 126 11.99 -6.62 19.37
CA VAL A 126 10.57 -6.99 19.46
C VAL A 126 9.83 -6.65 18.17
N LEU A 127 9.96 -5.41 17.69
CA LEU A 127 9.25 -4.92 16.51
C LEU A 127 9.66 -5.67 15.24
N ASP A 128 10.96 -5.87 15.03
CA ASP A 128 11.48 -6.61 13.89
C ASP A 128 11.00 -8.07 13.88
N ARG A 129 10.82 -8.63 15.09
CA ARG A 129 10.32 -10.00 15.20
C ARG A 129 8.83 -10.10 14.95
N LEU A 130 8.03 -9.19 15.50
CA LEU A 130 6.59 -9.13 15.29
C LEU A 130 6.24 -8.90 13.81
N SER A 131 6.97 -8.03 13.13
CA SER A 131 6.78 -7.78 11.70
C SER A 131 7.03 -9.04 10.84
N LYS A 132 8.06 -9.84 11.20
CA LYS A 132 8.41 -11.09 10.48
C LYS A 132 7.44 -12.23 10.75
N LEU A 133 6.91 -12.30 11.96
CA LEU A 133 5.96 -13.33 12.36
C LEU A 133 4.52 -13.02 11.93
N ASN A 134 4.27 -11.82 11.43
CA ASN A 134 2.96 -11.34 11.02
C ASN A 134 1.88 -11.53 12.11
N ILE A 135 2.29 -11.33 13.38
CA ILE A 135 1.38 -11.43 14.53
C ILE A 135 0.60 -10.12 14.62
N SER A 136 -0.66 -10.17 14.25
CA SER A 136 -1.57 -9.02 14.36
C SER A 136 -1.90 -8.74 15.83
N ASN A 137 -1.72 -7.48 16.26
CA ASN A 137 -2.11 -7.00 17.59
C ASN A 137 -2.59 -5.55 17.48
N THR A 138 -3.89 -5.34 17.67
CA THR A 138 -4.53 -4.01 17.52
C THR A 138 -4.07 -3.03 18.58
N GLU A 139 -3.78 -3.48 19.80
CA GLU A 139 -3.26 -2.62 20.88
C GLU A 139 -1.85 -2.12 20.53
N LEU A 140 -0.99 -3.01 20.04
CA LEU A 140 0.33 -2.62 19.58
C LEU A 140 0.25 -1.64 18.40
N ALA A 141 -0.59 -1.90 17.41
CA ALA A 141 -0.76 -0.98 16.28
C ALA A 141 -1.18 0.42 16.76
N ALA A 142 -2.12 0.51 17.70
CA ALA A 142 -2.53 1.78 18.30
C ALA A 142 -1.39 2.50 19.04
N MET A 143 -0.61 1.77 19.86
CA MET A 143 0.56 2.32 20.55
C MET A 143 1.63 2.83 19.58
N LEU A 144 1.90 2.09 18.51
CA LEU A 144 2.87 2.47 17.49
C LEU A 144 2.38 3.68 16.69
N ASN A 145 1.08 3.77 16.41
CA ASN A 145 0.45 4.94 15.81
C ASN A 145 0.64 6.19 16.68
N ASP A 146 0.48 6.07 17.99
CA ASP A 146 0.68 7.18 18.93
C ASP A 146 2.16 7.56 19.06
N TYR A 147 3.06 6.57 18.98
CA TYR A 147 4.51 6.85 18.92
C TYR A 147 4.86 7.68 17.67
N ILE A 148 4.35 7.33 16.49
CA ILE A 148 4.57 8.10 15.24
C ILE A 148 4.10 9.55 15.37
N LYS A 149 3.02 9.81 16.07
CA LYS A 149 2.51 11.16 16.31
C LYS A 149 3.36 11.96 17.33
N SER A 150 4.20 11.28 18.09
CA SER A 150 5.00 11.92 19.14
C SER A 150 6.25 12.61 18.57
N SER A 151 6.75 13.64 19.29
CA SER A 151 8.00 14.31 18.94
C SER A 151 9.23 13.39 19.06
N ALA A 152 9.15 12.30 19.82
CA ALA A 152 10.21 11.31 19.97
C ALA A 152 10.52 10.56 18.68
N ALA A 153 9.53 10.41 17.75
CA ALA A 153 9.70 9.70 16.51
C ALA A 153 10.82 10.29 15.63
N LEU A 154 10.93 11.60 15.55
CA LEU A 154 11.97 12.25 14.73
C LEU A 154 13.37 12.15 15.34
N SER A 155 13.49 11.99 16.66
CA SER A 155 14.78 11.94 17.37
C SER A 155 15.41 10.54 17.44
N LYS A 156 14.58 9.48 17.34
CA LYS A 156 15.00 8.07 17.49
C LYS A 156 14.96 7.33 16.16
N THR A 157 15.82 7.70 15.21
CA THR A 157 15.77 7.24 13.81
C THR A 157 15.65 5.71 13.67
N ALA A 158 16.48 4.93 14.36
CA ALA A 158 16.46 3.46 14.22
C ALA A 158 15.15 2.84 14.72
N LEU A 159 14.68 3.30 15.91
CA LEU A 159 13.40 2.83 16.45
C LEU A 159 12.23 3.22 15.54
N THR A 160 12.22 4.45 15.05
CA THR A 160 11.16 4.93 14.16
C THR A 160 11.09 4.14 12.85
N LYS A 161 12.23 3.79 12.25
CA LYS A 161 12.27 2.91 11.08
C LYS A 161 11.64 1.54 11.38
N SER A 162 11.98 0.94 12.51
CA SER A 162 11.41 -0.33 12.94
C SER A 162 9.91 -0.22 13.24
N VAL A 163 9.46 0.88 13.85
CA VAL A 163 8.02 1.16 14.07
C VAL A 163 7.27 1.26 12.76
N ILE A 164 7.77 2.04 11.79
CA ILE A 164 7.14 2.17 10.46
C ILE A 164 7.05 0.82 9.76
N ALA A 165 8.13 0.04 9.76
CA ALA A 165 8.16 -1.29 9.13
C ALA A 165 7.14 -2.24 9.79
N THR A 166 7.05 -2.20 11.13
CA THR A 166 6.09 -3.00 11.88
C THR A 166 4.65 -2.59 11.58
N LEU A 167 4.35 -1.28 11.55
CA LEU A 167 3.03 -0.80 11.11
C LEU A 167 2.72 -1.24 9.67
N GLY A 168 3.71 -1.26 8.78
CA GLY A 168 3.57 -1.83 7.44
C GLY A 168 3.14 -3.30 7.47
N ALA A 169 3.62 -4.09 8.43
CA ALA A 169 3.31 -5.51 8.54
C ALA A 169 1.98 -5.80 9.27
N ILE A 170 1.68 -5.12 10.37
CA ILE A 170 0.55 -5.42 11.26
C ILE A 170 -0.48 -4.30 11.41
N GLY A 171 -0.20 -3.11 10.88
CA GLY A 171 -1.07 -1.93 10.99
C GLY A 171 -2.41 -2.09 10.28
N ASP A 172 -3.28 -1.15 10.55
CA ASP A 172 -4.67 -1.07 10.09
C ASP A 172 -4.92 0.19 9.25
N LYS A 173 -6.19 0.51 9.06
CA LYS A 173 -6.65 1.74 8.37
C LYS A 173 -6.10 3.02 9.00
N ASP A 174 -6.07 3.09 10.33
CA ASP A 174 -5.58 4.28 11.03
C ASP A 174 -4.08 4.43 10.81
N SER A 175 -3.33 3.32 10.84
CA SER A 175 -1.92 3.28 10.49
C SER A 175 -1.67 3.79 9.07
N PHE A 176 -2.48 3.32 8.09
CA PHE A 176 -2.38 3.81 6.70
C PHE A 176 -2.57 5.32 6.61
N ASN A 177 -3.62 5.85 7.22
CA ASN A 177 -3.92 7.28 7.19
C ASN A 177 -2.83 8.14 7.85
N ILE A 178 -2.31 7.69 8.99
CA ILE A 178 -1.23 8.37 9.73
C ILE A 178 0.04 8.38 8.87
N LEU A 179 0.51 7.23 8.41
CA LEU A 179 1.73 7.14 7.61
C LEU A 179 1.61 7.91 6.30
N LEU A 180 0.45 7.90 5.65
CA LEU A 180 0.20 8.68 4.43
C LEU A 180 0.33 10.19 4.70
N SER A 181 -0.21 10.70 5.81
CA SER A 181 -0.09 12.11 6.16
C SER A 181 1.37 12.55 6.35
N TYR A 182 2.17 11.73 7.04
CA TYR A 182 3.60 12.01 7.27
C TYR A 182 4.46 11.82 6.03
N SER A 183 4.07 10.97 5.07
CA SER A 183 4.83 10.72 3.85
C SER A 183 4.96 11.95 2.93
N SER A 184 4.15 12.98 3.16
CA SER A 184 4.19 14.26 2.44
C SER A 184 4.88 15.38 3.24
N SER A 185 5.34 15.10 4.48
CA SER A 185 6.01 16.08 5.33
C SER A 185 7.51 16.13 5.07
N SER A 186 8.07 17.34 4.98
CA SER A 186 9.51 17.55 4.83
C SER A 186 10.34 16.97 5.96
N ASP A 187 9.82 16.98 7.18
CA ASP A 187 10.50 16.51 8.38
C ASP A 187 10.69 14.98 8.38
N TRP A 188 9.85 14.27 7.61
CA TRP A 188 9.87 12.82 7.49
C TRP A 188 10.61 12.30 6.26
N LYS A 189 11.30 13.18 5.53
CA LYS A 189 12.04 12.83 4.31
C LYS A 189 13.07 11.71 4.53
N ASN A 190 13.71 11.67 5.70
CA ASN A 190 14.68 10.62 6.06
C ASN A 190 14.06 9.22 6.26
N PHE A 191 12.75 9.13 6.30
CA PHE A 191 11.98 7.90 6.45
C PHE A 191 11.19 7.54 5.18
N SER A 192 11.46 8.22 4.05
CA SER A 192 10.66 8.08 2.82
C SER A 192 10.57 6.65 2.32
N ASP A 193 11.66 5.90 2.36
CA ASP A 193 11.71 4.52 1.86
C ASP A 193 10.91 3.57 2.75
N GLU A 194 11.04 3.70 4.07
CA GLU A 194 10.29 2.92 5.03
C GLU A 194 8.79 3.26 4.97
N LEU A 195 8.44 4.54 4.87
CA LEU A 195 7.05 5.00 4.72
C LEU A 195 6.42 4.45 3.44
N ASN A 196 7.12 4.54 2.30
CA ASN A 196 6.61 4.03 1.03
C ASN A 196 6.42 2.52 1.07
N SER A 197 7.37 1.78 1.65
CA SER A 197 7.28 0.32 1.80
C SER A 197 6.12 -0.10 2.70
N ALA A 198 5.95 0.57 3.84
CA ALA A 198 4.87 0.31 4.78
C ALA A 198 3.49 0.64 4.17
N LEU A 199 3.37 1.78 3.51
CA LEU A 199 2.13 2.20 2.84
C LEU A 199 1.74 1.24 1.71
N ALA A 200 2.72 0.76 0.93
CA ALA A 200 2.45 -0.22 -0.12
C ALA A 200 1.90 -1.54 0.46
N ALA A 201 2.51 -2.04 1.55
CA ALA A 201 2.07 -3.26 2.23
C ALA A 201 0.67 -3.11 2.88
N LEU A 202 0.39 -1.95 3.48
CA LEU A 202 -0.93 -1.63 4.03
C LEU A 202 -1.99 -1.53 2.93
N ALA A 203 -1.67 -0.89 1.81
CA ALA A 203 -2.59 -0.72 0.69
C ALA A 203 -3.01 -2.07 0.08
N GLU A 204 -2.10 -3.04 -0.05
CA GLU A 204 -2.41 -4.39 -0.55
C GLU A 204 -3.48 -5.10 0.29
N ARG A 205 -3.50 -4.86 1.61
CA ARG A 205 -4.39 -5.56 2.54
C ARG A 205 -5.77 -4.95 2.67
N SER A 206 -5.92 -3.68 2.33
CA SER A 206 -7.18 -2.96 2.56
C SER A 206 -7.57 -2.06 1.40
N LEU A 207 -8.00 -2.69 0.29
CA LEU A 207 -8.51 -1.98 -0.88
C LEU A 207 -9.64 -1.01 -0.54
N SER A 208 -10.58 -1.43 0.32
CA SER A 208 -11.73 -0.60 0.72
C SER A 208 -11.31 0.70 1.41
N ASP A 209 -10.28 0.64 2.27
CA ASP A 209 -9.80 1.81 3.01
C ASP A 209 -9.02 2.76 2.10
N VAL A 210 -8.23 2.19 1.18
CA VAL A 210 -7.55 2.98 0.14
C VAL A 210 -8.56 3.71 -0.74
N ILE A 211 -9.62 3.03 -1.19
CA ILE A 211 -10.70 3.65 -1.98
C ILE A 211 -11.42 4.74 -1.16
N ALA A 212 -11.72 4.51 0.11
CA ALA A 212 -12.34 5.52 0.97
C ALA A 212 -11.44 6.76 1.10
N LYS A 213 -10.12 6.56 1.23
CA LYS A 213 -9.15 7.66 1.30
C LYS A 213 -9.04 8.41 -0.03
N ILE A 214 -9.07 7.73 -1.18
CA ILE A 214 -9.10 8.37 -2.50
C ILE A 214 -10.32 9.28 -2.63
N ARG A 215 -11.51 8.80 -2.25
CA ARG A 215 -12.78 9.54 -2.38
C ARG A 215 -12.81 10.83 -1.58
N SER A 216 -12.11 10.89 -0.45
CA SER A 216 -11.99 12.10 0.40
C SER A 216 -10.71 12.89 0.14
N GLY A 217 -9.74 12.32 -0.57
CA GLY A 217 -8.40 12.85 -0.75
C GLY A 217 -8.31 14.08 -1.66
N ASN A 218 -7.24 14.85 -1.48
CA ASN A 218 -6.81 15.88 -2.42
C ASN A 218 -5.93 15.30 -3.53
N ILE A 219 -5.48 16.16 -4.48
CA ILE A 219 -4.69 15.75 -5.64
C ILE A 219 -3.37 15.08 -5.22
N GLN A 220 -2.66 15.65 -4.24
CA GLN A 220 -1.37 15.13 -3.78
C GLN A 220 -1.51 13.74 -3.13
N GLU A 221 -2.54 13.56 -2.31
CA GLU A 221 -2.86 12.27 -1.70
C GLU A 221 -3.22 11.23 -2.76
N CYS A 222 -4.06 11.58 -3.74
CA CYS A 222 -4.41 10.71 -4.86
C CYS A 222 -3.19 10.34 -5.70
N ARG A 223 -2.30 11.30 -6.01
CA ARG A 223 -1.03 11.04 -6.72
C ARG A 223 -0.13 10.10 -5.92
N LYS A 224 0.00 10.32 -4.62
CA LYS A 224 0.80 9.45 -3.75
C LYS A 224 0.26 8.02 -3.72
N ILE A 225 -1.05 7.87 -3.59
CA ILE A 225 -1.70 6.55 -3.62
C ILE A 225 -1.49 5.88 -4.98
N PHE A 226 -1.63 6.63 -6.09
CA PHE A 226 -1.36 6.12 -7.43
C PHE A 226 0.06 5.57 -7.56
N ASP A 227 1.06 6.33 -7.15
CA ASP A 227 2.46 5.94 -7.22
C ASP A 227 2.77 4.71 -6.35
N LEU A 228 2.19 4.61 -5.15
CA LEU A 228 2.41 3.50 -4.24
C LEU A 228 1.71 2.20 -4.66
N THR A 229 0.57 2.30 -5.34
CA THR A 229 -0.30 1.15 -5.60
C THR A 229 -0.26 0.71 -7.06
N VAL A 230 -0.45 1.64 -7.99
CA VAL A 230 -0.55 1.34 -9.42
C VAL A 230 0.82 1.05 -10.02
N LYS A 231 1.87 1.77 -9.59
CA LYS A 231 3.25 1.52 -10.02
C LYS A 231 3.92 0.34 -9.31
N ASN A 232 3.32 -0.21 -8.27
CA ASN A 232 3.86 -1.38 -7.57
C ASN A 232 3.60 -2.66 -8.37
N ASP A 233 4.65 -3.31 -8.86
CA ASP A 233 4.55 -4.53 -9.69
C ASP A 233 3.96 -5.74 -8.96
N LYS A 234 3.98 -5.76 -7.64
CA LYS A 234 3.38 -6.83 -6.83
C LYS A 234 1.84 -6.81 -6.87
N ASN A 235 1.23 -5.65 -7.10
CA ASN A 235 -0.22 -5.51 -7.12
C ASN A 235 -0.85 -6.18 -8.35
N SER A 236 -1.97 -6.86 -8.16
CA SER A 236 -2.70 -7.53 -9.23
C SER A 236 -3.23 -6.52 -10.27
N ARG A 237 -3.45 -7.01 -11.50
CA ARG A 237 -4.01 -6.18 -12.58
C ARG A 237 -5.36 -5.60 -12.21
N ILE A 238 -6.22 -6.37 -11.55
CA ILE A 238 -7.56 -5.96 -11.12
C ILE A 238 -7.44 -4.87 -10.05
N TYR A 239 -6.60 -5.07 -9.05
CA TYR A 239 -6.37 -4.09 -8.00
C TYR A 239 -5.92 -2.73 -8.58
N LYS A 240 -4.93 -2.74 -9.48
CA LYS A 240 -4.43 -1.51 -10.13
C LYS A 240 -5.52 -0.79 -10.92
N ALA A 241 -6.34 -1.52 -11.67
CA ALA A 241 -7.43 -0.94 -12.45
C ALA A 241 -8.53 -0.34 -11.55
N GLU A 242 -8.88 -1.01 -10.47
CA GLU A 242 -9.89 -0.52 -9.52
C GLU A 242 -9.43 0.75 -8.79
N ILE A 243 -8.17 0.80 -8.37
CA ILE A 243 -7.58 2.02 -7.80
C ILE A 243 -7.54 3.14 -8.84
N ALA A 244 -7.08 2.87 -10.06
CA ALA A 244 -7.01 3.87 -11.13
C ALA A 244 -8.40 4.44 -11.48
N GLU A 245 -9.45 3.61 -11.52
CA GLU A 245 -10.83 4.05 -11.76
C GLU A 245 -11.32 5.01 -10.66
N ASN A 246 -11.08 4.67 -9.37
CA ASN A 246 -11.47 5.53 -8.26
C ASN A 246 -10.68 6.85 -8.24
N ILE A 247 -9.38 6.82 -8.57
CA ILE A 247 -8.54 8.02 -8.70
C ILE A 247 -9.04 8.90 -9.85
N LEU A 248 -9.34 8.32 -11.01
CA LEU A 248 -9.87 9.05 -12.16
C LEU A 248 -11.21 9.71 -11.81
N SER A 249 -12.13 8.97 -11.18
CA SER A 249 -13.41 9.50 -10.72
C SER A 249 -13.26 10.66 -9.75
N ARG A 250 -12.32 10.54 -8.78
CA ARG A 250 -12.04 11.62 -7.83
C ARG A 250 -11.41 12.83 -8.50
N ALA A 251 -10.48 12.63 -9.39
CA ALA A 251 -9.80 13.70 -10.13
C ALA A 251 -10.77 14.47 -11.05
N ILE A 252 -11.71 13.78 -11.72
CA ILE A 252 -12.78 14.39 -12.47
C ILE A 252 -13.66 15.26 -11.56
N TYR A 253 -14.07 14.71 -10.41
CA TYR A 253 -14.86 15.46 -9.42
C TYR A 253 -14.15 16.74 -8.96
N ILE A 254 -12.83 16.67 -8.69
CA ILE A 254 -12.04 17.85 -8.32
C ILE A 254 -12.01 18.86 -9.46
N ALA A 255 -11.76 18.42 -10.70
CA ALA A 255 -11.73 19.30 -11.87
C ALA A 255 -13.05 20.04 -12.11
N GLU A 256 -14.18 19.39 -11.86
CA GLU A 256 -15.52 19.98 -12.02
C GLU A 256 -15.89 20.95 -10.90
N ASN A 257 -15.27 20.82 -9.73
CA ASN A 257 -15.62 21.63 -8.54
C ASN A 257 -14.52 22.67 -8.16
N THR A 258 -13.43 22.77 -8.95
CA THR A 258 -12.39 23.77 -8.77
C THR A 258 -12.33 24.75 -9.93
N ALA A 259 -12.23 26.04 -9.61
CA ALA A 259 -12.22 27.10 -10.65
C ALA A 259 -10.88 27.24 -11.40
N SER A 260 -9.80 26.59 -10.91
CA SER A 260 -8.46 26.73 -11.50
C SER A 260 -8.09 25.46 -12.30
N ALA A 261 -7.67 25.70 -13.56
CA ALA A 261 -7.05 24.68 -14.37
C ALA A 261 -5.69 24.26 -13.76
N ASP A 262 -5.54 22.98 -13.45
CA ASP A 262 -4.34 22.43 -12.80
C ASP A 262 -3.73 21.33 -13.69
N LYS A 263 -2.51 21.60 -14.19
CA LYS A 263 -1.76 20.65 -15.01
C LYS A 263 -1.49 19.34 -14.28
N SER A 264 -1.21 19.38 -12.98
CA SER A 264 -0.95 18.17 -12.18
C SER A 264 -2.18 17.29 -12.05
N LEU A 265 -3.37 17.91 -12.03
CA LEU A 265 -4.65 17.20 -12.02
C LEU A 265 -4.92 16.52 -13.37
N ALA A 266 -4.70 17.25 -14.50
CA ALA A 266 -4.85 16.69 -15.84
C ALA A 266 -3.87 15.52 -16.08
N ASP A 267 -2.63 15.64 -15.62
CA ASP A 267 -1.64 14.55 -15.68
C ASP A 267 -2.04 13.34 -14.86
N LEU A 268 -2.64 13.55 -13.67
CA LEU A 268 -3.15 12.43 -12.84
C LEU A 268 -4.31 11.72 -13.51
N GLN A 269 -5.23 12.47 -14.12
CA GLN A 269 -6.38 11.92 -14.85
C GLN A 269 -5.90 11.08 -16.05
N LEU A 270 -4.97 11.62 -16.83
CA LEU A 270 -4.41 10.92 -17.99
C LEU A 270 -3.68 9.65 -17.59
N ASP A 271 -2.84 9.70 -16.55
CA ASP A 271 -2.12 8.52 -16.04
C ASP A 271 -3.11 7.44 -15.57
N ALA A 272 -4.12 7.81 -14.80
CA ALA A 272 -5.14 6.88 -14.31
C ALA A 272 -5.94 6.26 -15.46
N PHE A 273 -6.36 7.07 -16.44
CA PHE A 273 -7.07 6.60 -17.63
C PHE A 273 -6.21 5.64 -18.47
N ASN A 274 -4.93 5.94 -18.67
CA ASN A 274 -4.01 5.08 -19.42
C ASN A 274 -3.89 3.69 -18.78
N VAL A 275 -3.92 3.60 -17.44
CA VAL A 275 -3.97 2.31 -16.73
C VAL A 275 -5.25 1.54 -17.08
N LEU A 276 -6.41 2.21 -17.10
CA LEU A 276 -7.66 1.57 -17.47
C LEU A 276 -7.63 1.06 -18.92
N ALA A 277 -7.10 1.86 -19.84
CA ALA A 277 -6.96 1.50 -21.26
C ALA A 277 -5.99 0.31 -21.44
N GLU A 278 -4.81 0.36 -20.83
CA GLU A 278 -3.82 -0.74 -20.87
C GLU A 278 -4.40 -2.06 -20.34
N ARG A 279 -5.25 -1.97 -19.31
CA ARG A 279 -5.88 -3.14 -18.67
C ARG A 279 -7.20 -3.55 -19.34
N LYS A 280 -7.68 -2.79 -20.32
CA LYS A 280 -8.99 -3.00 -20.97
C LYS A 280 -10.12 -3.07 -19.94
N TRP A 281 -10.13 -2.11 -19.02
CA TRP A 281 -11.05 -2.10 -17.88
C TRP A 281 -12.42 -1.59 -18.26
N THR A 282 -13.24 -2.44 -18.88
CA THR A 282 -14.58 -2.07 -19.39
C THR A 282 -15.60 -1.75 -18.29
N ARG A 283 -15.37 -2.17 -17.04
CA ARG A 283 -16.19 -1.74 -15.89
C ARG A 283 -16.15 -0.22 -15.69
N GLY A 284 -15.03 0.42 -16.03
CA GLY A 284 -14.83 1.86 -15.97
C GLY A 284 -15.39 2.65 -17.15
N ALA A 285 -16.20 2.05 -18.01
CA ALA A 285 -16.72 2.71 -19.23
C ALA A 285 -17.43 4.04 -18.94
N ASN A 286 -18.29 4.09 -17.93
CA ASN A 286 -18.98 5.33 -17.56
C ASN A 286 -17.99 6.42 -17.08
N THR A 287 -17.00 6.06 -16.27
CA THR A 287 -15.94 6.96 -15.81
C THR A 287 -15.12 7.47 -16.99
N ALA A 288 -14.78 6.59 -17.95
CA ALA A 288 -14.07 6.95 -19.18
C ALA A 288 -14.86 7.93 -20.06
N MET A 289 -16.18 7.75 -20.17
CA MET A 289 -17.06 8.67 -20.89
C MET A 289 -17.07 10.06 -20.26
N THR A 290 -17.21 10.14 -18.94
CA THR A 290 -17.14 11.43 -18.22
C THR A 290 -15.75 12.07 -18.37
N PHE A 291 -14.69 11.26 -18.28
CA PHE A 291 -13.32 11.74 -18.48
C PHE A 291 -13.11 12.28 -19.89
N PHE A 292 -13.64 11.64 -20.92
CA PHE A 292 -13.51 12.14 -22.30
C PHE A 292 -14.04 13.58 -22.45
N GLU A 293 -15.17 13.90 -21.80
CA GLU A 293 -15.71 15.28 -21.81
C GLU A 293 -14.77 16.26 -21.06
N THR A 294 -14.16 15.82 -19.98
CA THR A 294 -13.16 16.63 -19.26
C THR A 294 -11.89 16.79 -20.09
N ALA A 295 -11.38 15.72 -20.68
CA ALA A 295 -10.18 15.73 -21.51
C ALA A 295 -10.32 16.64 -22.76
N LYS A 296 -11.50 16.74 -23.35
CA LYS A 296 -11.78 17.72 -24.44
C LYS A 296 -11.55 19.15 -23.95
N ARG A 297 -12.09 19.51 -22.79
CA ARG A 297 -11.92 20.85 -22.19
C ARG A 297 -10.47 21.13 -21.83
N GLU A 298 -9.77 20.11 -21.31
CA GLU A 298 -8.35 20.21 -20.96
C GLU A 298 -7.45 20.34 -22.20
N TYR A 299 -7.80 19.69 -23.29
CA TYR A 299 -7.14 19.84 -24.58
C TYR A 299 -7.39 21.24 -25.17
N GLU A 300 -8.63 21.73 -25.18
CA GLU A 300 -9.00 23.06 -25.63
C GLU A 300 -8.28 24.17 -24.82
N SER A 301 -8.09 23.95 -23.51
CA SER A 301 -7.35 24.86 -22.61
C SER A 301 -5.83 24.64 -22.60
N LYS A 302 -5.31 23.71 -23.40
CA LYS A 302 -3.88 23.35 -23.50
C LYS A 302 -3.25 22.77 -22.22
N LEU A 303 -4.05 22.21 -21.36
CA LEU A 303 -3.61 21.41 -20.22
C LEU A 303 -3.17 20.01 -20.67
N LEU A 304 -3.87 19.43 -21.67
CA LEU A 304 -3.42 18.27 -22.41
C LEU A 304 -2.82 18.72 -23.75
N ASP A 305 -1.71 18.10 -24.09
CA ASP A 305 -1.12 18.22 -25.43
C ASP A 305 -1.75 17.22 -26.42
N ASP A 306 -1.35 17.29 -27.69
CA ASP A 306 -1.80 16.37 -28.74
C ASP A 306 -1.55 14.91 -28.36
N ALA A 307 -0.38 14.60 -27.81
CA ALA A 307 -0.02 13.23 -27.46
C ALA A 307 -0.92 12.66 -26.35
N GLY A 308 -1.18 13.47 -25.31
CA GLY A 308 -2.08 13.13 -24.23
C GLY A 308 -3.51 12.90 -24.72
N PHE A 309 -4.04 13.82 -25.55
CA PHE A 309 -5.39 13.68 -26.05
C PHE A 309 -5.53 12.51 -27.04
N ILE A 310 -4.52 12.25 -27.88
CA ILE A 310 -4.48 11.06 -28.75
C ILE A 310 -4.50 9.76 -27.92
N SER A 311 -3.79 9.75 -26.78
CA SER A 311 -3.85 8.59 -25.85
C SER A 311 -5.25 8.38 -25.32
N VAL A 312 -5.96 9.45 -24.94
CA VAL A 312 -7.37 9.37 -24.50
C VAL A 312 -8.25 8.81 -25.62
N VAL A 313 -8.17 9.36 -26.84
CA VAL A 313 -8.96 8.90 -27.99
C VAL A 313 -8.77 7.40 -28.25
N LYS A 314 -7.53 6.92 -28.27
CA LYS A 314 -7.22 5.50 -28.46
C LYS A 314 -7.71 4.65 -27.29
N GLY A 315 -7.50 5.11 -26.06
CA GLY A 315 -7.91 4.40 -24.85
C GLY A 315 -9.43 4.24 -24.73
N MET A 316 -10.22 5.17 -25.29
CA MET A 316 -11.68 5.06 -25.29
C MET A 316 -12.17 3.77 -25.94
N SER A 317 -11.57 3.32 -27.03
CA SER A 317 -11.95 2.06 -27.69
C SER A 317 -11.63 0.81 -26.84
N GLU A 318 -10.69 0.90 -25.92
CA GLU A 318 -10.31 -0.20 -25.03
C GLU A 318 -11.17 -0.25 -23.75
N VAL A 319 -11.53 0.92 -23.19
CA VAL A 319 -12.28 1.02 -21.92
C VAL A 319 -13.79 1.06 -22.15
N ALA A 320 -14.25 1.77 -23.18
CA ALA A 320 -15.67 1.96 -23.50
C ALA A 320 -15.99 1.54 -24.95
N PRO A 321 -15.73 0.29 -25.37
CA PRO A 321 -15.79 -0.13 -26.77
C PRO A 321 -17.18 0.05 -27.40
N ILE A 322 -18.26 -0.02 -26.63
CA ILE A 322 -19.65 0.14 -27.16
C ILE A 322 -19.98 1.62 -27.33
N GLN A 323 -19.61 2.48 -26.36
CA GLN A 323 -20.01 3.88 -26.33
C GLN A 323 -19.05 4.79 -27.13
N SER A 324 -17.78 4.39 -27.28
CA SER A 324 -16.72 5.22 -27.88
C SER A 324 -17.02 5.58 -29.33
N ALA A 325 -17.62 4.69 -30.11
CA ALA A 325 -18.00 4.95 -31.51
C ALA A 325 -18.90 6.18 -31.63
N SER A 326 -19.99 6.22 -30.87
CA SER A 326 -20.97 7.32 -30.90
C SER A 326 -20.33 8.65 -30.45
N VAL A 327 -19.54 8.62 -29.36
CA VAL A 327 -18.95 9.85 -28.80
C VAL A 327 -17.86 10.41 -29.68
N LEU A 328 -16.97 9.55 -30.20
CA LEU A 328 -15.93 9.97 -31.15
C LEU A 328 -16.53 10.44 -32.47
N SER A 329 -17.60 9.80 -32.95
CA SER A 329 -18.36 10.24 -34.15
C SER A 329 -18.94 11.63 -33.97
N ALA A 330 -19.61 11.88 -32.83
CA ALA A 330 -20.18 13.20 -32.52
C ALA A 330 -19.06 14.28 -32.41
N TYR A 331 -17.92 13.92 -31.82
CA TYR A 331 -16.81 14.85 -31.73
C TYR A 331 -16.18 15.14 -33.09
N LEU A 332 -15.99 14.13 -33.94
CA LEU A 332 -15.48 14.32 -35.31
C LEU A 332 -16.42 15.20 -36.14
N GLN A 333 -17.73 14.99 -36.00
CA GLN A 333 -18.75 15.83 -36.66
C GLN A 333 -18.66 17.30 -36.25
N LYS A 334 -18.52 17.55 -34.94
CA LYS A 334 -18.31 18.91 -34.41
C LYS A 334 -17.03 19.53 -34.99
N MET A 335 -15.91 18.78 -34.99
CA MET A 335 -14.62 19.25 -35.53
C MET A 335 -14.75 19.63 -37.01
N SER A 336 -15.47 18.86 -37.83
CA SER A 336 -15.71 19.19 -39.24
C SER A 336 -16.50 20.47 -39.39
N GLN A 337 -17.52 20.69 -38.57
CA GLN A 337 -18.31 21.94 -38.58
C GLN A 337 -17.48 23.16 -38.10
N ASP A 338 -16.61 22.98 -37.11
CA ASP A 338 -15.74 24.04 -36.63
C ASP A 338 -14.65 24.40 -37.66
N MET A 339 -14.15 23.41 -38.40
CA MET A 339 -13.24 23.62 -39.52
C MET A 339 -13.88 24.44 -40.65
N GLU A 340 -15.14 24.19 -41.01
CA GLU A 340 -15.90 24.97 -41.97
C GLU A 340 -16.05 26.44 -41.56
N LYS A 341 -16.14 26.70 -40.28
CA LYS A 341 -16.28 28.05 -39.70
C LYS A 341 -14.92 28.72 -39.41
N ALA A 342 -13.81 28.14 -39.88
CA ALA A 342 -12.45 28.60 -39.61
C ALA A 342 -12.12 28.68 -38.09
N LYS A 343 -12.80 27.87 -37.26
CA LYS A 343 -12.56 27.75 -35.84
C LYS A 343 -11.75 26.49 -35.53
N ASN A 344 -10.61 26.30 -36.15
CA ASN A 344 -9.82 25.10 -35.96
C ASN A 344 -9.11 25.12 -34.60
N ILE A 345 -9.51 24.21 -33.71
CA ILE A 345 -8.93 24.00 -32.37
C ILE A 345 -8.02 22.77 -32.35
N SER A 346 -8.21 21.85 -33.30
CA SER A 346 -7.54 20.54 -33.30
C SER A 346 -6.49 20.41 -34.39
N THR A 347 -5.40 19.75 -34.07
CA THR A 347 -4.31 19.47 -35.00
C THR A 347 -4.60 18.27 -35.89
N GLU A 348 -3.96 18.16 -37.02
CA GLU A 348 -4.07 17.03 -37.96
C GLU A 348 -3.82 15.67 -37.27
N PRO A 349 -2.78 15.48 -36.41
CA PRO A 349 -2.55 14.24 -35.71
C PRO A 349 -3.74 13.77 -34.84
N VAL A 350 -4.44 14.70 -34.19
CA VAL A 350 -5.60 14.41 -33.36
C VAL A 350 -6.78 13.97 -34.23
N VAL A 351 -7.04 14.66 -35.33
CA VAL A 351 -8.08 14.27 -36.29
C VAL A 351 -7.82 12.88 -36.85
N LEU A 352 -6.59 12.58 -37.25
CA LEU A 352 -6.19 11.26 -37.73
C LEU A 352 -6.36 10.17 -36.67
N ALA A 353 -6.04 10.47 -35.40
CA ALA A 353 -6.24 9.52 -34.32
C ALA A 353 -7.72 9.14 -34.13
N ILE A 354 -8.62 10.12 -34.18
CA ILE A 354 -10.07 9.88 -34.07
C ILE A 354 -10.56 9.03 -35.25
N ILE A 355 -10.21 9.41 -36.47
CA ILE A 355 -10.59 8.68 -37.71
C ILE A 355 -10.11 7.23 -37.66
N ASN A 356 -8.83 7.03 -37.31
CA ASN A 356 -8.25 5.69 -37.23
C ASN A 356 -8.90 4.85 -36.14
N THR A 357 -9.23 5.45 -34.99
CA THR A 357 -9.92 4.76 -33.89
C THR A 357 -11.34 4.36 -34.31
N LEU A 358 -12.10 5.26 -34.97
CA LEU A 358 -13.42 4.94 -35.53
C LEU A 358 -13.36 3.83 -36.57
N GLY A 359 -12.37 3.85 -37.45
CA GLY A 359 -12.13 2.79 -38.41
C GLY A 359 -11.74 1.44 -37.77
N ALA A 360 -11.02 1.46 -36.65
CA ALA A 360 -10.69 0.26 -35.89
C ALA A 360 -11.93 -0.33 -35.18
N ILE A 361 -12.79 0.51 -34.61
CA ILE A 361 -14.06 0.08 -34.00
C ILE A 361 -15.00 -0.50 -35.08
N GLY A 362 -15.08 0.15 -36.23
CA GLY A 362 -15.87 -0.29 -37.38
C GLY A 362 -17.37 -0.15 -37.19
N ASP A 363 -17.86 0.72 -36.29
CA ASP A 363 -19.27 0.93 -36.05
C ASP A 363 -19.89 1.86 -37.11
N LYS A 364 -21.09 1.51 -37.57
CA LYS A 364 -21.82 2.28 -38.60
C LYS A 364 -22.17 3.72 -38.19
N SER A 365 -22.22 4.04 -36.91
CA SER A 365 -22.43 5.42 -36.43
C SER A 365 -21.35 6.43 -36.89
N ALA A 366 -20.21 5.92 -37.31
CA ALA A 366 -19.11 6.74 -37.86
C ALA A 366 -19.30 7.10 -39.33
N PHE A 367 -20.31 6.57 -40.04
CA PHE A 367 -20.49 6.77 -41.48
C PHE A 367 -20.61 8.24 -41.84
N ASP A 368 -21.61 8.94 -41.32
CA ASP A 368 -21.89 10.34 -41.66
C ASP A 368 -20.74 11.28 -41.25
N PRO A 369 -20.12 11.18 -40.03
CA PRO A 369 -18.95 11.96 -39.67
C PRO A 369 -17.76 11.75 -40.61
N LEU A 370 -17.47 10.49 -40.98
CA LEU A 370 -16.36 10.20 -41.91
C LEU A 370 -16.67 10.73 -43.32
N LEU A 371 -17.90 10.65 -43.78
CA LEU A 371 -18.31 11.22 -45.07
C LEU A 371 -18.21 12.75 -45.04
N ALA A 372 -18.58 13.41 -43.94
CA ALA A 372 -18.39 14.85 -43.76
C ALA A 372 -16.92 15.27 -43.90
N VAL A 373 -16.01 14.51 -43.31
CA VAL A 373 -14.57 14.74 -43.47
C VAL A 373 -14.12 14.61 -44.92
N ILE A 374 -14.59 13.58 -45.65
CA ILE A 374 -14.23 13.34 -47.05
C ILE A 374 -14.67 14.49 -47.96
N ASN A 375 -15.80 15.09 -47.66
CA ASN A 375 -16.40 16.17 -48.45
C ASN A 375 -15.98 17.57 -48.03
N ASN A 376 -15.16 17.71 -46.97
CA ASN A 376 -14.70 18.99 -46.46
C ASN A 376 -13.31 19.33 -47.06
N TYR A 377 -13.26 20.31 -47.93
CA TYR A 377 -12.06 20.76 -48.65
C TYR A 377 -10.99 21.40 -47.76
N ASN A 378 -11.31 21.67 -46.50
CA ASN A 378 -10.34 22.24 -45.55
C ASN A 378 -9.40 21.20 -44.90
N TYR A 379 -9.70 19.89 -45.08
CA TYR A 379 -8.82 18.84 -44.60
C TYR A 379 -7.73 18.47 -45.61
N SER A 380 -6.59 18.04 -45.11
CA SER A 380 -5.49 17.57 -45.95
C SER A 380 -5.81 16.28 -46.67
N GLU A 381 -5.10 15.97 -47.76
CA GLU A 381 -5.26 14.70 -48.48
C GLU A 381 -5.06 13.47 -47.57
N ASN A 382 -4.12 13.57 -46.60
CA ASN A 382 -3.84 12.51 -45.63
C ASN A 382 -5.07 12.21 -44.78
N VAL A 383 -5.76 13.25 -44.29
CA VAL A 383 -6.97 13.11 -43.46
C VAL A 383 -8.10 12.53 -44.28
N VAL A 384 -8.31 13.00 -45.53
CA VAL A 384 -9.32 12.47 -46.43
C VAL A 384 -9.05 11.00 -46.79
N ALA A 385 -7.81 10.63 -47.06
CA ALA A 385 -7.42 9.24 -47.33
C ALA A 385 -7.65 8.36 -46.11
N ALA A 386 -7.32 8.83 -44.92
CA ALA A 386 -7.59 8.09 -43.69
C ALA A 386 -9.10 7.88 -43.46
N ALA A 387 -9.93 8.91 -43.71
CA ALA A 387 -11.38 8.82 -43.59
C ALA A 387 -12.00 7.81 -44.59
N ARG A 388 -11.52 7.78 -45.83
CA ARG A 388 -11.92 6.75 -46.82
C ARG A 388 -11.55 5.34 -46.36
N ASN A 389 -10.35 5.16 -45.83
CA ASN A 389 -9.89 3.88 -45.31
C ASN A 389 -10.71 3.44 -44.08
N ALA A 390 -11.05 4.37 -43.19
CA ALA A 390 -11.92 4.09 -42.04
C ALA A 390 -13.32 3.70 -42.45
N LEU A 391 -13.89 4.44 -43.43
CA LEU A 391 -15.24 4.17 -43.99
C LEU A 391 -15.36 2.74 -44.57
N ALA A 392 -14.29 2.28 -45.26
CA ALA A 392 -14.24 0.94 -45.84
C ALA A 392 -14.20 -0.19 -44.80
N LYS A 393 -13.90 0.12 -43.53
CA LYS A 393 -13.82 -0.83 -42.43
C LYS A 393 -15.13 -0.92 -41.62
N LEU A 394 -16.08 -0.05 -41.88
CA LEU A 394 -17.36 -0.07 -41.15
C LEU A 394 -18.13 -1.37 -41.42
N LYS A 395 -18.72 -1.92 -40.35
CA LYS A 395 -19.55 -3.15 -40.40
C LYS A 395 -21.02 -2.74 -40.47
N TRP A 396 -21.71 -3.29 -41.45
CA TRP A 396 -23.14 -3.00 -41.74
C TRP A 396 -24.03 -4.03 -41.08
#